data_e97739b5117502bd10035c027d451f7f
#
_entry.id   e97739b5117502bd10035c027d451f7f
#
_cell.length_a   1.000
_cell.length_b   1.000
_cell.length_c   1.000
_cell.angle_alpha   90.00
_cell.angle_beta   90.00
_cell.angle_gamma   90.00
#
_symmetry.space_group_name_H-M   'P 1'
#
loop_
_entity.id
_entity.type
_entity.pdbx_description
1 polymer ?
#
loop_
_entity_poly.entity_id
_entity_poly.type
_entity_poly.pdbx_seq_one_letter_code
_entity_poly.pdbx_strand_id
1 'polypeptide(L)'
;AALGLLVYFLVAGVLVGLSFLPTFACAILAGWAFGFTLGWSIAMVTLTVASLLAYAIGRWIARDRVIQLIAEKPRWNAVHRALLGETSGRTLLVVTLLRIPPASPFALTNFVLAAGRVPLWDYTLGTLIGIAPRTAAAAFAAAGLEQLRFKNVSETWTIVAGIVATIVVCVVLSILSNRALRSLSGNSKGAPEPS
;
A
#
# COMPACT_ATOMS: atom_id res chain seq x y z
N ALA A 1 -15.59 -2.78 -22.67
CA ALA A 1 -14.57 -2.15 -21.80
C ALA A 1 -15.18 -1.58 -20.51
N ALA A 2 -16.19 -0.66 -20.56
CA ALA A 2 -16.74 0.00 -19.37
C ALA A 2 -17.31 -0.97 -18.32
N LEU A 3 -18.08 -1.97 -18.74
CA LEU A 3 -18.65 -2.98 -17.84
C LEU A 3 -17.55 -3.77 -17.10
N GLY A 4 -16.49 -4.17 -17.81
CA GLY A 4 -15.35 -4.88 -17.21
C GLY A 4 -14.62 -4.04 -16.17
N LEU A 5 -14.41 -2.75 -16.41
CA LEU A 5 -13.82 -1.81 -15.45
C LEU A 5 -14.70 -1.66 -14.20
N LEU A 6 -16.03 -1.54 -14.37
CA LEU A 6 -16.96 -1.44 -13.27
C LEU A 6 -16.99 -2.71 -12.41
N VAL A 7 -17.05 -3.88 -13.05
CA VAL A 7 -17.04 -5.19 -12.35
C VAL A 7 -15.73 -5.35 -11.59
N TYR A 8 -14.59 -5.05 -12.23
CA TYR A 8 -13.28 -5.08 -11.56
C TYR A 8 -13.25 -4.16 -10.35
N PHE A 9 -13.68 -2.90 -10.48
CA PHE A 9 -13.70 -1.91 -9.42
C PHE A 9 -14.52 -2.37 -8.21
N LEU A 10 -15.74 -2.87 -8.46
CA LEU A 10 -16.63 -3.33 -7.39
C LEU A 10 -16.10 -4.59 -6.70
N VAL A 11 -15.77 -5.62 -7.49
CA VAL A 11 -15.34 -6.92 -6.93
C VAL A 11 -13.99 -6.81 -6.24
N ALA A 12 -12.99 -6.24 -6.92
CA ALA A 12 -11.66 -6.09 -6.35
C ALA A 12 -11.68 -5.10 -5.16
N GLY A 13 -12.44 -4.00 -5.26
CA GLY A 13 -12.57 -3.02 -4.18
C GLY A 13 -13.13 -3.63 -2.89
N VAL A 14 -14.20 -4.43 -3.00
CA VAL A 14 -14.78 -5.13 -1.85
C VAL A 14 -13.82 -6.18 -1.30
N LEU A 15 -13.26 -7.04 -2.15
CA LEU A 15 -12.36 -8.11 -1.72
C LEU A 15 -11.09 -7.59 -1.05
N VAL A 16 -10.49 -6.52 -1.59
CA VAL A 16 -9.34 -5.87 -0.97
C VAL A 16 -9.73 -5.12 0.30
N GLY A 17 -10.83 -4.39 0.27
CA GLY A 17 -11.33 -3.65 1.43
C GLY A 17 -11.60 -4.56 2.65
N LEU A 18 -12.08 -5.77 2.40
CA LEU A 18 -12.27 -6.82 3.40
C LEU A 18 -10.98 -7.66 3.64
N SER A 19 -9.87 -7.33 2.97
CA SER A 19 -8.57 -8.02 3.09
C SER A 19 -8.54 -9.48 2.62
N PHE A 20 -9.49 -9.90 1.81
CA PHE A 20 -9.51 -11.24 1.21
C PHE A 20 -8.54 -11.35 0.02
N LEU A 21 -8.32 -10.25 -0.72
CA LEU A 21 -7.46 -10.26 -1.91
C LEU A 21 -6.21 -9.42 -1.66
N PRO A 22 -5.01 -9.96 -1.96
CA PRO A 22 -3.77 -9.20 -1.90
C PRO A 22 -3.78 -8.02 -2.87
N THR A 23 -3.31 -6.86 -2.43
CA THR A 23 -3.28 -5.63 -3.26
C THR A 23 -2.47 -5.81 -4.55
N PHE A 24 -1.43 -6.66 -4.54
CA PHE A 24 -0.65 -7.01 -5.73
C PHE A 24 -1.47 -7.76 -6.77
N ALA A 25 -2.29 -8.72 -6.35
CA ALA A 25 -3.14 -9.48 -7.27
C ALA A 25 -4.08 -8.55 -8.05
N CYS A 26 -4.63 -7.53 -7.37
CA CYS A 26 -5.44 -6.51 -8.04
C CYS A 26 -4.67 -5.75 -9.10
N ALA A 27 -3.47 -5.25 -8.79
CA ALA A 27 -2.66 -4.50 -9.73
C ALA A 27 -2.23 -5.37 -10.93
N ILE A 28 -1.88 -6.63 -10.70
CA ILE A 28 -1.55 -7.59 -11.75
C ILE A 28 -2.76 -7.86 -12.65
N LEU A 29 -3.92 -8.17 -12.07
CA LEU A 29 -5.15 -8.42 -12.83
C LEU A 29 -5.57 -7.21 -13.66
N ALA A 30 -5.47 -6.01 -13.10
CA ALA A 30 -5.79 -4.79 -13.83
C ALA A 30 -4.82 -4.52 -15.00
N GLY A 31 -3.52 -4.68 -14.76
CA GLY A 31 -2.49 -4.51 -15.79
C GLY A 31 -2.65 -5.51 -16.92
N TRP A 32 -2.94 -6.78 -16.57
CA TRP A 32 -3.19 -7.83 -17.54
C TRP A 32 -4.46 -7.62 -18.35
N ALA A 33 -5.58 -7.27 -17.69
CA ALA A 33 -6.89 -7.15 -18.35
C ALA A 33 -7.10 -5.85 -19.13
N PHE A 34 -6.46 -4.76 -18.73
CA PHE A 34 -6.72 -3.41 -19.28
C PHE A 34 -5.45 -2.72 -19.82
N GLY A 35 -4.30 -3.40 -19.81
CA GLY A 35 -3.01 -2.81 -20.15
C GLY A 35 -2.48 -1.88 -19.07
N PHE A 36 -1.28 -1.32 -19.29
CA PHE A 36 -0.61 -0.55 -18.22
C PHE A 36 -1.38 0.71 -17.81
N THR A 37 -1.69 1.59 -18.74
CA THR A 37 -2.23 2.92 -18.42
C THR A 37 -3.59 2.84 -17.73
N LEU A 38 -4.56 2.16 -18.35
CA LEU A 38 -5.89 2.00 -17.77
C LEU A 38 -5.87 1.08 -16.55
N GLY A 39 -5.11 -0.02 -16.61
CA GLY A 39 -4.99 -0.98 -15.53
C GLY A 39 -4.38 -0.35 -14.28
N TRP A 40 -3.29 0.41 -14.41
CA TRP A 40 -2.71 1.12 -13.28
C TRP A 40 -3.68 2.17 -12.70
N SER A 41 -4.32 2.98 -13.56
CA SER A 41 -5.26 4.02 -13.11
C SER A 41 -6.43 3.41 -12.33
N ILE A 42 -7.09 2.38 -12.86
CA ILE A 42 -8.20 1.73 -12.19
C ILE A 42 -7.77 1.02 -10.91
N ALA A 43 -6.58 0.39 -10.89
CA ALA A 43 -6.03 -0.22 -9.69
C ALA A 43 -5.78 0.81 -8.59
N MET A 44 -5.21 1.99 -8.94
CA MET A 44 -4.99 3.08 -7.99
C MET A 44 -6.29 3.56 -7.34
N VAL A 45 -7.33 3.80 -8.15
CA VAL A 45 -8.64 4.22 -7.66
C VAL A 45 -9.24 3.12 -6.77
N THR A 46 -9.26 1.88 -7.23
CA THR A 46 -9.82 0.73 -6.51
C THR A 46 -9.12 0.51 -5.17
N LEU A 47 -7.79 0.50 -5.13
CA LEU A 47 -7.02 0.28 -3.91
C LEU A 47 -7.17 1.45 -2.91
N THR A 48 -7.31 2.67 -3.41
CA THR A 48 -7.55 3.84 -2.55
C THR A 48 -8.93 3.77 -1.92
N VAL A 49 -9.97 3.48 -2.70
CA VAL A 49 -11.35 3.32 -2.18
C VAL A 49 -11.42 2.14 -1.21
N ALA A 50 -10.81 0.99 -1.54
CA ALA A 50 -10.71 -0.16 -0.65
C ALA A 50 -10.01 0.18 0.67
N SER A 51 -8.95 1.00 0.61
CA SER A 51 -8.25 1.47 1.81
C SER A 51 -9.13 2.39 2.67
N LEU A 52 -9.89 3.29 2.05
CA LEU A 52 -10.83 4.17 2.75
C LEU A 52 -11.97 3.38 3.42
N LEU A 53 -12.50 2.36 2.74
CA LEU A 53 -13.48 1.43 3.34
C LEU A 53 -12.91 0.70 4.55
N ALA A 54 -11.72 0.12 4.41
CA ALA A 54 -11.05 -0.58 5.51
C ALA A 54 -10.71 0.38 6.68
N TYR A 55 -10.32 1.62 6.40
CA TYR A 55 -10.11 2.66 7.41
C TYR A 55 -11.42 3.02 8.12
N ALA A 56 -12.52 3.22 7.39
CA ALA A 56 -13.84 3.54 7.96
C ALA A 56 -14.34 2.40 8.86
N ILE A 57 -14.22 1.16 8.40
CA ILE A 57 -14.54 -0.05 9.19
C ILE A 57 -13.68 -0.10 10.46
N GLY A 58 -12.36 0.10 10.33
CA GLY A 58 -11.43 0.13 11.46
C GLY A 58 -11.80 1.21 12.48
N ARG A 59 -12.26 2.35 12.01
CA ARG A 59 -12.69 3.47 12.87
C ARG A 59 -13.99 3.19 13.61
N TRP A 60 -14.89 2.41 13.01
CA TRP A 60 -16.21 2.10 13.56
C TRP A 60 -16.20 0.90 14.54
N ILE A 61 -15.43 -0.16 14.21
CA ILE A 61 -15.55 -1.45 14.91
C ILE A 61 -14.60 -1.57 16.11
N ALA A 62 -13.43 -0.89 16.12
CA ALA A 62 -12.30 -1.52 16.81
C ALA A 62 -11.47 -0.63 17.72
N ARG A 63 -12.04 0.40 18.32
CA ARG A 63 -11.24 1.35 19.10
C ARG A 63 -10.38 0.66 20.19
N ASP A 64 -10.97 -0.17 21.05
CA ASP A 64 -10.26 -0.73 22.19
C ASP A 64 -9.51 -2.04 21.85
N ARG A 65 -10.08 -2.91 21.04
CA ARG A 65 -9.44 -4.16 20.62
C ARG A 65 -8.23 -3.93 19.71
N VAL A 66 -8.29 -2.93 18.83
CA VAL A 66 -7.17 -2.59 17.96
C VAL A 66 -6.01 -2.02 18.74
N ILE A 67 -6.27 -1.17 19.74
CA ILE A 67 -5.22 -0.61 20.59
C ILE A 67 -4.50 -1.73 21.35
N GLN A 68 -5.22 -2.75 21.85
CA GLN A 68 -4.61 -3.92 22.49
C GLN A 68 -3.72 -4.72 21.53
N LEU A 69 -4.21 -5.02 20.32
CA LEU A 69 -3.43 -5.73 19.29
C LEU A 69 -2.19 -4.94 18.82
N ILE A 70 -2.27 -3.62 18.83
CA ILE A 70 -1.15 -2.73 18.50
C ILE A 70 -0.11 -2.77 19.62
N ALA A 71 -0.56 -2.76 20.89
CA ALA A 71 0.32 -2.76 22.05
C ALA A 71 1.18 -4.03 22.13
N GLU A 72 0.67 -5.18 21.69
CA GLU A 72 1.39 -6.45 21.63
C GLU A 72 2.54 -6.49 20.61
N LYS A 73 2.53 -5.58 19.61
CA LYS A 73 3.51 -5.56 18.52
C LYS A 73 4.36 -4.28 18.57
N PRO A 74 5.62 -4.35 19.02
CA PRO A 74 6.48 -3.15 19.22
C PRO A 74 6.56 -2.21 18.03
N ARG A 75 6.63 -2.76 16.81
CA ARG A 75 6.68 -1.98 15.56
C ARG A 75 5.41 -1.13 15.37
N TRP A 76 4.24 -1.72 15.56
CA TRP A 76 2.97 -1.04 15.35
C TRP A 76 2.65 -0.04 16.46
N ASN A 77 3.07 -0.35 17.68
CA ASN A 77 2.98 0.58 18.80
C ASN A 77 3.86 1.83 18.59
N ALA A 78 5.07 1.66 18.04
CA ALA A 78 5.94 2.79 17.67
C ALA A 78 5.29 3.67 16.60
N VAL A 79 4.70 3.06 15.56
CA VAL A 79 3.96 3.80 14.52
C VAL A 79 2.77 4.55 15.11
N HIS A 80 1.97 3.91 15.95
CA HIS A 80 0.82 4.53 16.60
C HIS A 80 1.24 5.75 17.45
N ARG A 81 2.32 5.61 18.22
CA ARG A 81 2.87 6.73 19.01
C ARG A 81 3.41 7.86 18.12
N ALA A 82 4.05 7.53 17.00
CA ALA A 82 4.55 8.51 16.05
C ALA A 82 3.43 9.32 15.36
N LEU A 83 2.21 8.80 15.35
CA LEU A 83 1.03 9.47 14.77
C LEU A 83 0.27 10.36 15.77
N LEU A 84 0.53 10.17 17.08
CA LEU A 84 -0.15 10.94 18.12
C LEU A 84 0.47 12.34 18.25
N GLY A 85 -0.32 13.39 17.98
CA GLY A 85 0.09 14.77 18.18
C GLY A 85 1.04 15.37 17.13
N GLU A 86 1.24 14.69 15.99
CA GLU A 86 2.15 15.13 14.94
C GLU A 86 1.53 16.12 13.95
N THR A 87 2.40 16.90 13.31
CA THR A 87 2.01 17.79 12.20
C THR A 87 1.58 16.98 10.96
N SER A 88 0.67 17.55 10.15
CA SER A 88 0.14 16.92 8.93
C SER A 88 1.24 16.35 8.01
N GLY A 89 2.32 17.11 7.77
CA GLY A 89 3.41 16.66 6.91
C GLY A 89 4.13 15.39 7.41
N ARG A 90 4.32 15.26 8.73
CA ARG A 90 4.95 14.07 9.32
C ARG A 90 4.01 12.88 9.30
N THR A 91 2.73 13.10 9.55
CA THR A 91 1.68 12.09 9.42
C THR A 91 1.61 11.53 8.00
N LEU A 92 1.60 12.41 6.98
CA LEU A 92 1.62 12.02 5.57
C LEU A 92 2.87 11.17 5.24
N LEU A 93 4.06 11.58 5.71
CA LEU A 93 5.30 10.83 5.52
C LEU A 93 5.20 9.41 6.13
N VAL A 94 4.71 9.30 7.35
CA VAL A 94 4.55 8.01 8.05
C VAL A 94 3.57 7.11 7.28
N VAL A 95 2.43 7.65 6.85
CA VAL A 95 1.45 6.89 6.03
C VAL A 95 2.10 6.39 4.75
N THR A 96 2.80 7.27 4.03
CA THR A 96 3.50 6.93 2.79
C THR A 96 4.52 5.81 3.01
N LEU A 97 5.39 5.95 4.02
CA LEU A 97 6.42 4.94 4.34
C LEU A 97 5.82 3.59 4.73
N LEU A 98 4.67 3.57 5.40
CA LEU A 98 3.96 2.34 5.75
C LEU A 98 3.37 1.62 4.54
N ARG A 99 3.06 2.36 3.46
CA ARG A 99 2.45 1.81 2.24
C ARG A 99 3.46 1.28 1.24
N ILE A 100 4.73 1.69 1.29
CA ILE A 100 5.77 1.24 0.36
C ILE A 100 6.11 -0.25 0.54
N PRO A 101 6.33 -0.80 1.77
CA PRO A 101 6.69 -2.20 1.92
C PRO A 101 5.55 -3.15 1.51
N PRO A 102 5.81 -4.10 0.63
CA PRO A 102 4.80 -5.06 0.18
C PRO A 102 4.35 -6.02 1.29
N ALA A 103 5.21 -6.25 2.28
CA ALA A 103 4.95 -7.17 3.39
C ALA A 103 4.09 -6.58 4.52
N SER A 104 3.66 -5.32 4.42
CA SER A 104 2.80 -4.73 5.44
C SER A 104 1.37 -5.29 5.33
N PRO A 105 0.82 -5.94 6.39
CA PRO A 105 -0.54 -6.45 6.36
C PRO A 105 -1.53 -5.31 6.11
N PHE A 106 -2.31 -5.40 5.04
CA PHE A 106 -3.22 -4.34 4.61
C PHE A 106 -4.23 -3.95 5.70
N ALA A 107 -4.90 -4.95 6.30
CA ALA A 107 -5.86 -4.73 7.37
C ALA A 107 -5.23 -4.04 8.58
N LEU A 108 -4.10 -4.58 9.07
CA LEU A 108 -3.45 -4.05 10.27
C LEU A 108 -2.97 -2.62 10.07
N THR A 109 -2.42 -2.29 8.89
CA THR A 109 -2.00 -0.92 8.57
C THR A 109 -3.19 0.04 8.62
N ASN A 110 -4.33 -0.34 8.00
CA ASN A 110 -5.53 0.49 8.02
C ASN A 110 -6.09 0.65 9.44
N PHE A 111 -6.08 -0.41 10.25
CA PHE A 111 -6.54 -0.34 11.63
C PHE A 111 -5.66 0.54 12.51
N VAL A 112 -4.33 0.45 12.38
CA VAL A 112 -3.39 1.31 13.11
C VAL A 112 -3.60 2.78 12.77
N LEU A 113 -3.75 3.10 11.48
CA LEU A 113 -3.98 4.47 11.02
C LEU A 113 -5.36 4.98 11.46
N ALA A 114 -6.38 4.12 11.48
CA ALA A 114 -7.71 4.44 12.00
C ALA A 114 -7.70 4.68 13.52
N ALA A 115 -7.00 3.86 14.28
CA ALA A 115 -6.83 4.01 15.74
C ALA A 115 -6.05 5.29 16.10
N GLY A 116 -5.04 5.63 15.32
CA GLY A 116 -4.28 6.88 15.41
C GLY A 116 -5.05 8.13 14.99
N ARG A 117 -6.31 7.99 14.56
CA ARG A 117 -7.17 9.09 14.09
C ARG A 117 -6.52 9.96 13.01
N VAL A 118 -5.74 9.34 12.13
CA VAL A 118 -5.07 10.05 11.03
C VAL A 118 -6.08 10.85 10.22
N PRO A 119 -5.86 12.14 9.92
CA PRO A 119 -6.73 12.91 9.07
C PRO A 119 -6.94 12.23 7.71
N LEU A 120 -8.17 12.22 7.20
CA LEU A 120 -8.50 11.53 5.94
C LEU A 120 -7.67 12.04 4.75
N TRP A 121 -7.32 13.33 4.76
CA TRP A 121 -6.48 13.92 3.73
C TRP A 121 -5.06 13.32 3.71
N ASP A 122 -4.38 13.31 4.86
CA ASP A 122 -3.03 12.73 4.99
C ASP A 122 -3.04 11.23 4.72
N TYR A 123 -4.10 10.53 5.16
CA TYR A 123 -4.32 9.12 4.89
C TYR A 123 -4.46 8.85 3.40
N THR A 124 -5.30 9.61 2.69
CA THR A 124 -5.58 9.39 1.27
C THR A 124 -4.36 9.71 0.42
N LEU A 125 -3.75 10.89 0.61
CA LEU A 125 -2.55 11.28 -0.12
C LEU A 125 -1.37 10.35 0.16
N GLY A 126 -1.11 10.04 1.43
CA GLY A 126 -0.03 9.13 1.79
C GLY A 126 -0.26 7.71 1.25
N THR A 127 -1.53 7.27 1.17
CA THR A 127 -1.87 6.00 0.53
C THR A 127 -1.60 6.06 -0.98
N LEU A 128 -2.10 7.09 -1.69
CA LEU A 128 -1.87 7.27 -3.12
C LEU A 128 -0.38 7.26 -3.47
N ILE A 129 0.40 8.10 -2.79
CA ILE A 129 1.84 8.23 -3.04
C ILE A 129 2.56 6.91 -2.69
N GLY A 130 2.21 6.29 -1.57
CA GLY A 130 2.91 5.10 -1.07
C GLY A 130 2.64 3.82 -1.86
N ILE A 131 1.41 3.65 -2.42
CA ILE A 131 1.09 2.47 -3.23
C ILE A 131 1.45 2.64 -4.72
N ALA A 132 1.56 3.89 -5.21
CA ALA A 132 1.77 4.19 -6.63
C ALA A 132 2.96 3.43 -7.26
N PRO A 133 4.19 3.48 -6.72
CA PRO A 133 5.34 2.87 -7.37
C PRO A 133 5.21 1.33 -7.47
N ARG A 134 4.74 0.68 -6.40
CA ARG A 134 4.59 -0.78 -6.40
C ARG A 134 3.45 -1.28 -7.29
N THR A 135 2.34 -0.54 -7.35
CA THR A 135 1.20 -0.88 -8.22
C THR A 135 1.51 -0.61 -9.69
N ALA A 136 2.23 0.48 -9.98
CA ALA A 136 2.76 0.74 -11.33
C ALA A 136 3.66 -0.41 -11.80
N ALA A 137 4.57 -0.83 -10.94
CA ALA A 137 5.48 -1.93 -11.20
C ALA A 137 4.72 -3.24 -11.51
N ALA A 138 3.75 -3.61 -10.68
CA ALA A 138 2.96 -4.83 -10.86
C ALA A 138 2.08 -4.78 -12.12
N ALA A 139 1.41 -3.65 -12.39
CA ALA A 139 0.58 -3.47 -13.56
C ALA A 139 1.41 -3.45 -14.85
N PHE A 140 2.60 -2.82 -14.84
CA PHE A 140 3.52 -2.79 -15.97
C PHE A 140 4.04 -4.19 -16.31
N ALA A 141 4.48 -4.94 -15.31
CA ALA A 141 4.94 -6.32 -15.50
C ALA A 141 3.84 -7.21 -16.08
N ALA A 142 2.61 -7.09 -15.58
CA ALA A 142 1.47 -7.87 -16.05
C ALA A 142 1.03 -7.49 -17.48
N ALA A 143 1.01 -6.22 -17.81
CA ALA A 143 0.72 -5.74 -19.16
C ALA A 143 1.81 -6.18 -20.17
N GLY A 144 3.07 -6.20 -19.73
CA GLY A 144 4.18 -6.70 -20.54
C GLY A 144 4.07 -8.19 -20.83
N LEU A 145 3.66 -9.00 -19.87
CA LEU A 145 3.44 -10.45 -20.06
C LEU A 145 2.32 -10.76 -21.07
N GLU A 146 1.28 -9.93 -21.14
CA GLU A 146 0.24 -10.08 -22.16
C GLU A 146 0.82 -9.85 -23.57
N GLN A 147 1.65 -8.83 -23.74
CA GLN A 147 2.27 -8.53 -25.03
C GLN A 147 3.25 -9.61 -25.50
N LEU A 148 3.93 -10.34 -24.59
CA LEU A 148 4.80 -11.46 -24.90
C LEU A 148 4.07 -12.65 -25.57
N ARG A 149 2.77 -12.80 -25.35
CA ARG A 149 1.96 -13.85 -25.99
C ARG A 149 1.78 -13.65 -27.51
N PHE A 150 2.00 -12.43 -28.01
CA PHE A 150 1.61 -12.05 -29.34
C PHE A 150 2.73 -11.50 -30.24
N LYS A 151 3.98 -11.36 -29.76
CA LYS A 151 5.07 -10.73 -30.54
C LYS A 151 6.41 -11.48 -30.49
N ASN A 152 7.20 -11.26 -31.56
CA ASN A 152 8.48 -11.91 -31.84
C ASN A 152 9.55 -11.75 -30.72
N VAL A 153 10.42 -12.77 -30.64
CA VAL A 153 11.48 -12.97 -29.63
C VAL A 153 12.42 -11.75 -29.44
N SER A 154 12.58 -10.87 -30.44
CA SER A 154 13.51 -9.74 -30.36
C SER A 154 13.06 -8.61 -29.39
N GLU A 155 11.75 -8.45 -29.15
CA GLU A 155 11.22 -7.46 -28.19
C GLU A 155 11.18 -7.99 -26.75
N THR A 156 11.37 -9.28 -26.56
CA THR A 156 11.31 -9.96 -25.26
C THR A 156 12.35 -9.40 -24.26
N TRP A 157 13.55 -9.07 -24.73
CA TRP A 157 14.61 -8.55 -23.87
C TRP A 157 14.29 -7.21 -23.23
N THR A 158 13.62 -6.32 -23.94
CA THR A 158 13.21 -5.01 -23.41
C THR A 158 12.18 -5.16 -22.29
N ILE A 159 11.26 -6.10 -22.45
CA ILE A 159 10.22 -6.38 -21.45
C ILE A 159 10.83 -7.06 -20.22
N VAL A 160 11.72 -8.04 -20.42
CA VAL A 160 12.45 -8.69 -19.31
C VAL A 160 13.29 -7.67 -18.54
N ALA A 161 14.01 -6.81 -19.23
CA ALA A 161 14.78 -5.74 -18.60
C ALA A 161 13.89 -4.77 -17.80
N GLY A 162 12.71 -4.41 -18.32
CA GLY A 162 11.71 -3.60 -17.62
C GLY A 162 11.17 -4.27 -16.36
N ILE A 163 10.87 -5.56 -16.42
CA ILE A 163 10.42 -6.35 -15.25
C ILE A 163 11.53 -6.41 -14.20
N VAL A 164 12.76 -6.71 -14.59
CA VAL A 164 13.91 -6.77 -13.67
C VAL A 164 14.17 -5.40 -13.03
N ALA A 165 14.20 -4.32 -13.81
CA ALA A 165 14.35 -2.96 -13.28
C ALA A 165 13.25 -2.61 -12.27
N THR A 166 12.02 -3.00 -12.56
CA THR A 166 10.86 -2.82 -11.70
C THR A 166 11.00 -3.57 -10.38
N ILE A 167 11.42 -4.83 -10.40
CA ILE A 167 11.68 -5.63 -9.20
C ILE A 167 12.80 -4.98 -8.36
N VAL A 168 13.89 -4.55 -8.99
CA VAL A 168 14.99 -3.87 -8.31
C VAL A 168 14.51 -2.59 -7.61
N VAL A 169 13.74 -1.74 -8.29
CA VAL A 169 13.17 -0.52 -7.70
C VAL A 169 12.28 -0.85 -6.50
N CYS A 170 11.40 -1.84 -6.61
CA CYS A 170 10.53 -2.27 -5.51
C CYS A 170 11.33 -2.81 -4.31
N VAL A 171 12.38 -3.58 -4.55
CA VAL A 171 13.27 -4.10 -3.48
C VAL A 171 14.02 -2.95 -2.80
N VAL A 172 14.60 -2.04 -3.57
CA VAL A 172 15.32 -0.87 -3.03
C VAL A 172 14.39 0.01 -2.19
N LEU A 173 13.20 0.33 -2.71
CA LEU A 173 12.19 1.10 -1.97
C LEU A 173 11.75 0.40 -0.68
N SER A 174 11.56 -0.92 -0.72
CA SER A 174 11.24 -1.72 0.47
C SER A 174 12.34 -1.67 1.52
N ILE A 175 13.62 -1.78 1.11
CA ILE A 175 14.77 -1.69 2.01
C ILE A 175 14.87 -0.30 2.64
N LEU A 176 14.77 0.75 1.82
CA LEU A 176 14.84 2.14 2.29
C LEU A 176 13.71 2.46 3.28
N SER A 177 12.47 2.07 2.94
CA SER A 177 11.32 2.28 3.81
C SER A 177 11.45 1.51 5.14
N ASN A 178 11.93 0.25 5.11
CA ASN A 178 12.15 -0.51 6.32
C ASN A 178 13.28 0.10 7.19
N ARG A 179 14.33 0.66 6.59
CA ARG A 179 15.38 1.38 7.32
C ARG A 179 14.84 2.65 7.97
N ALA A 180 14.07 3.46 7.23
CA ALA A 180 13.43 4.67 7.76
C ALA A 180 12.48 4.36 8.92
N LEU A 181 11.66 3.30 8.82
CA LEU A 181 10.77 2.87 9.90
C LEU A 181 11.54 2.37 11.14
N ARG A 182 12.69 1.70 10.95
CA ARG A 182 13.55 1.28 12.07
C ARG A 182 14.19 2.47 12.78
N SER A 183 14.59 3.53 12.06
CA SER A 183 15.15 4.74 12.68
C SER A 183 14.11 5.47 13.54
N LEU A 184 12.85 5.49 13.13
CA LEU A 184 11.75 6.04 13.93
C LEU A 184 11.50 5.23 15.22
N SER A 185 11.63 3.89 15.15
CA SER A 185 11.43 3.03 16.33
C SER A 185 12.66 3.01 17.27
N GLY A 186 13.86 3.26 16.76
CA GLY A 186 15.12 3.33 17.54
C GLY A 186 15.19 4.57 18.42
N ASN A 187 14.70 5.69 17.94
CA ASN A 187 14.75 6.97 18.66
C ASN A 187 13.80 7.03 19.88
N SER A 188 12.83 6.10 19.96
CA SER A 188 11.88 6.01 21.10
C SER A 188 12.47 5.27 22.32
N LYS A 189 13.63 4.60 22.19
CA LYS A 189 14.30 3.90 23.29
C LYS A 189 15.24 4.79 24.12
N GLY A 190 15.49 6.03 23.67
CA GLY A 190 16.42 6.98 24.32
C GLY A 190 15.74 8.07 25.15
N ALA A 191 14.42 8.05 25.34
CA ALA A 191 13.76 9.00 26.24
C ALA A 191 13.97 8.55 27.68
N PRO A 192 14.55 9.38 28.59
CA PRO A 192 14.69 9.04 30.00
C PRO A 192 13.30 8.87 30.63
N GLU A 193 13.14 7.85 31.46
CA GLU A 193 11.95 7.68 32.28
C GLU A 193 11.78 8.93 33.18
N PRO A 194 10.59 9.52 33.27
CA PRO A 194 10.33 10.57 34.25
C PRO A 194 10.43 9.95 35.65
N SER A 195 11.35 10.48 36.41
CA SER A 195 11.53 10.24 37.86
C SER A 195 10.35 10.74 38.67
#